data_4fdcfe0138580f827f6e1c294c45bed8
#
_entry.id   4fdcfe0138580f827f6e1c294c45bed8
#
_cell.length_a   1.000
_cell.length_b   1.000
_cell.length_c   1.000
_cell.angle_alpha   90.00
_cell.angle_beta   90.00
_cell.angle_gamma   90.00
#
_symmetry.space_group_name_H-M   'P 1'
#
loop_
_entity.id
_entity.type
_entity.pdbx_description
1 polymer ?
#
loop_
_entity_poly.entity_id
_entity_poly.type
_entity_poly.pdbx_seq_one_letter_code
_entity_poly.pdbx_strand_id
1 'polypeptide(L)'
;VNCLVFLAMVAHRISPLSPTPAQLMNWGADHAGAVLVGGEWWRIVTAMFVHVGIIHLATNMWCLWNLGLLAEPLMGSAGVFAVYILTGAAGNLMSTLVNWVWPIRDAGGVAFPVGAGASGAVFGIAGALIVLLKSQRLPVPPLELKKLRRSVIYFAAINLVLGLSISAGSRLTGISIDNMAHLGGFSCGLLFAMPMVPRLGSPRPVFQARLGAAVAMIVGILVLFGFYLAKLAA
;
A
#
# COMPACT_ATOMS: atom_id res chain seq x y z
N VAL A 1 -3.50 -1.97 14.48
CA VAL A 1 -4.69 -2.52 13.78
C VAL A 1 -4.34 -3.85 13.13
N ASN A 2 -3.33 -3.95 12.25
CA ASN A 2 -3.00 -5.15 11.47
C ASN A 2 -2.86 -6.42 12.34
N CYS A 3 -2.06 -6.35 13.41
CA CYS A 3 -1.91 -7.47 14.35
C CYS A 3 -3.23 -7.85 15.02
N LEU A 4 -4.08 -6.88 15.37
CA LEU A 4 -5.38 -7.14 15.99
C LEU A 4 -6.34 -7.84 15.03
N VAL A 5 -6.39 -7.40 13.76
CA VAL A 5 -7.20 -8.07 12.72
C VAL A 5 -6.71 -9.50 12.52
N PHE A 6 -5.41 -9.71 12.44
CA PHE A 6 -4.84 -11.06 12.27
C PHE A 6 -5.14 -11.97 13.48
N LEU A 7 -4.99 -11.46 14.69
CA LEU A 7 -5.35 -12.22 15.89
C LEU A 7 -6.83 -12.56 15.92
N ALA A 8 -7.71 -11.64 15.51
CA ALA A 8 -9.13 -11.92 15.36
C ALA A 8 -9.40 -13.00 14.32
N MET A 9 -8.72 -12.99 13.17
CA MET A 9 -8.82 -14.06 12.16
C MET A 9 -8.46 -15.42 12.78
N VAL A 10 -7.34 -15.50 13.51
CA VAL A 10 -6.89 -16.73 14.17
C VAL A 10 -7.90 -17.18 15.24
N ALA A 11 -8.46 -16.25 16.03
CA ALA A 11 -9.50 -16.55 17.03
C ALA A 11 -10.76 -17.13 16.38
N HIS A 12 -11.06 -16.76 15.12
CA HIS A 12 -12.14 -17.35 14.32
C HIS A 12 -11.70 -18.60 13.55
N ARG A 13 -10.66 -19.28 14.00
CA ARG A 13 -10.14 -20.56 13.46
C ARG A 13 -9.63 -20.48 12.03
N ILE A 14 -9.22 -19.31 11.56
CA ILE A 14 -8.52 -19.18 10.28
C ILE A 14 -7.06 -19.59 10.48
N SER A 15 -6.53 -20.40 9.56
CA SER A 15 -5.15 -20.84 9.61
C SER A 15 -4.17 -19.66 9.65
N PRO A 16 -3.26 -19.59 10.64
CA PRO A 16 -2.25 -18.53 10.66
C PRO A 16 -1.15 -18.69 9.60
N LEU A 17 -1.09 -19.83 8.92
CA LEU A 17 -0.05 -20.10 7.91
C LEU A 17 -0.59 -20.02 6.48
N SER A 18 -1.82 -20.48 6.25
CA SER A 18 -2.40 -20.65 4.93
C SER A 18 -3.91 -20.42 4.92
N PRO A 19 -4.40 -19.18 5.14
CA PRO A 19 -5.81 -18.88 4.99
C PRO A 19 -6.25 -19.05 3.53
N THR A 20 -7.48 -19.55 3.33
CA THR A 20 -8.03 -19.69 1.97
C THR A 20 -8.45 -18.34 1.39
N PRO A 21 -8.51 -18.19 0.05
CA PRO A 21 -9.03 -16.98 -0.58
C PRO A 21 -10.43 -16.58 -0.09
N ALA A 22 -11.33 -17.55 0.08
CA ALA A 22 -12.67 -17.30 0.60
C ALA A 22 -12.65 -16.75 2.04
N GLN A 23 -11.78 -17.27 2.90
CA GLN A 23 -11.60 -16.76 4.25
C GLN A 23 -11.08 -15.31 4.22
N LEU A 24 -10.09 -15.01 3.38
CA LEU A 24 -9.57 -13.65 3.22
C LEU A 24 -10.66 -12.69 2.73
N MET A 25 -11.48 -13.11 1.76
CA MET A 25 -12.61 -12.34 1.24
C MET A 25 -13.63 -12.00 2.34
N ASN A 26 -13.95 -12.96 3.21
CA ASN A 26 -14.87 -12.76 4.35
C ASN A 26 -14.32 -11.75 5.37
N TRP A 27 -13.00 -11.54 5.42
CA TRP A 27 -12.33 -10.57 6.29
C TRP A 27 -12.01 -9.24 5.59
N GLY A 28 -12.44 -9.06 4.36
CA GLY A 28 -12.34 -7.78 3.66
C GLY A 28 -11.12 -7.63 2.76
N ALA A 29 -10.57 -8.75 2.27
CA ALA A 29 -9.56 -8.73 1.21
C ALA A 29 -10.11 -8.10 -0.08
N ASP A 30 -9.23 -7.51 -0.89
CA ASP A 30 -9.56 -6.92 -2.19
C ASP A 30 -9.85 -7.99 -3.23
N HIS A 31 -10.81 -7.70 -4.12
CA HIS A 31 -11.20 -8.57 -5.21
C HIS A 31 -11.93 -7.75 -6.26
N ALA A 32 -11.41 -7.69 -7.48
CA ALA A 32 -11.92 -6.80 -8.52
C ALA A 32 -13.42 -6.97 -8.80
N GLY A 33 -13.91 -8.20 -8.88
CA GLY A 33 -15.35 -8.47 -9.10
C GLY A 33 -16.22 -8.01 -7.92
N ALA A 34 -15.79 -8.21 -6.68
CA ALA A 34 -16.54 -7.77 -5.50
C ALA A 34 -16.60 -6.23 -5.40
N VAL A 35 -15.49 -5.56 -5.72
CA VAL A 35 -15.42 -4.08 -5.71
C VAL A 35 -16.25 -3.49 -6.84
N LEU A 36 -16.02 -3.91 -8.08
CA LEU A 36 -16.54 -3.24 -9.26
C LEU A 36 -17.97 -3.67 -9.63
N VAL A 37 -18.30 -4.96 -9.46
CA VAL A 37 -19.65 -5.49 -9.76
C VAL A 37 -20.48 -5.58 -8.49
N GLY A 38 -19.89 -6.06 -7.39
CA GLY A 38 -20.57 -6.18 -6.10
C GLY A 38 -20.74 -4.86 -5.34
N GLY A 39 -20.06 -3.78 -5.77
CA GLY A 39 -20.15 -2.47 -5.11
C GLY A 39 -19.44 -2.41 -3.75
N GLU A 40 -18.60 -3.38 -3.42
CA GLU A 40 -17.95 -3.50 -2.11
C GLU A 40 -16.67 -2.64 -2.00
N TRP A 41 -16.79 -1.34 -2.29
CA TRP A 41 -15.69 -0.37 -2.32
C TRP A 41 -14.89 -0.24 -1.01
N TRP A 42 -15.51 -0.60 0.10
CA TRP A 42 -14.85 -0.63 1.41
C TRP A 42 -13.63 -1.57 1.45
N ARG A 43 -13.59 -2.59 0.56
CA ARG A 43 -12.45 -3.52 0.44
C ARG A 43 -11.15 -2.83 0.05
N ILE A 44 -11.23 -1.73 -0.69
CA ILE A 44 -10.07 -0.90 -1.05
C ILE A 44 -9.30 -0.43 0.20
N VAL A 45 -10.02 -0.23 1.32
CA VAL A 45 -9.39 0.17 2.59
C VAL A 45 -9.14 -1.03 3.49
N THR A 46 -10.06 -1.97 3.61
CA THR A 46 -9.93 -3.08 4.58
C THR A 46 -8.85 -4.08 4.21
N ALA A 47 -8.61 -4.30 2.91
CA ALA A 47 -7.63 -5.27 2.43
C ALA A 47 -6.20 -5.02 2.96
N MET A 48 -5.84 -3.76 3.23
CA MET A 48 -4.52 -3.42 3.79
C MET A 48 -4.32 -3.90 5.24
N PHE A 49 -5.39 -4.31 5.93
CA PHE A 49 -5.33 -4.83 7.29
C PHE A 49 -5.43 -6.35 7.36
N VAL A 50 -5.87 -7.01 6.30
CA VAL A 50 -5.94 -8.48 6.18
C VAL A 50 -4.60 -9.03 5.70
N HIS A 51 -4.16 -10.18 6.23
CA HIS A 51 -2.86 -10.77 5.85
C HIS A 51 -2.97 -12.25 5.54
N VAL A 52 -2.22 -12.70 4.51
CA VAL A 52 -2.24 -14.06 3.94
C VAL A 52 -1.44 -15.06 4.79
N GLY A 53 -1.11 -14.72 6.03
CA GLY A 53 -0.41 -15.59 6.98
C GLY A 53 0.58 -14.82 7.85
N ILE A 54 1.09 -15.51 8.87
CA ILE A 54 1.94 -14.90 9.91
C ILE A 54 3.27 -14.36 9.34
N ILE A 55 3.87 -15.05 8.38
CA ILE A 55 5.14 -14.61 7.76
C ILE A 55 4.89 -13.31 6.99
N HIS A 56 3.79 -13.25 6.23
CA HIS A 56 3.41 -12.05 5.48
C HIS A 56 3.11 -10.87 6.42
N LEU A 57 2.38 -11.11 7.53
CA LEU A 57 2.17 -10.10 8.55
C LEU A 57 3.49 -9.62 9.16
N ALA A 58 4.34 -10.55 9.61
CA ALA A 58 5.59 -10.22 10.29
C ALA A 58 6.52 -9.38 9.40
N THR A 59 6.66 -9.75 8.13
CA THR A 59 7.49 -8.98 7.18
C THR A 59 6.90 -7.60 6.91
N ASN A 60 5.59 -7.47 6.74
CA ASN A 60 4.94 -6.16 6.60
C ASN A 60 5.12 -5.28 7.83
N MET A 61 4.93 -5.83 9.03
CA MET A 61 5.07 -5.07 10.28
C MET A 61 6.53 -4.68 10.54
N TRP A 62 7.49 -5.53 10.21
CA TRP A 62 8.90 -5.19 10.28
C TRP A 62 9.27 -4.04 9.32
N CYS A 63 8.79 -4.08 8.09
CA CYS A 63 8.99 -3.01 7.12
C CYS A 63 8.30 -1.71 7.56
N LEU A 64 7.04 -1.80 8.00
CA LEU A 64 6.27 -0.66 8.50
C LEU A 64 6.94 -0.01 9.70
N TRP A 65 7.46 -0.79 10.63
CA TRP A 65 8.21 -0.30 11.80
C TRP A 65 9.44 0.49 11.37
N ASN A 66 10.31 -0.10 10.54
CA ASN A 66 11.55 0.56 10.13
C ASN A 66 11.32 1.83 9.30
N LEU A 67 10.39 1.80 8.34
CA LEU A 67 10.05 2.97 7.54
C LEU A 67 9.27 4.00 8.36
N GLY A 68 8.42 3.56 9.30
CA GLY A 68 7.68 4.41 10.22
C GLY A 68 8.59 5.22 11.12
N LEU A 69 9.60 4.61 11.73
CA LEU A 69 10.62 5.29 12.53
C LEU A 69 11.34 6.40 11.76
N LEU A 70 11.51 6.22 10.44
CA LEU A 70 12.14 7.24 9.58
C LEU A 70 11.12 8.30 9.12
N ALA A 71 9.87 7.92 8.93
CA ALA A 71 8.83 8.79 8.39
C ALA A 71 8.21 9.71 9.45
N GLU A 72 8.00 9.20 10.67
CA GLU A 72 7.29 9.93 11.72
C GLU A 72 7.98 11.24 12.13
N PRO A 73 9.31 11.33 12.29
CA PRO A 73 9.98 12.60 12.54
C PRO A 73 9.81 13.63 11.42
N LEU A 74 9.56 13.19 10.18
CA LEU A 74 9.45 14.05 9.01
C LEU A 74 8.03 14.58 8.78
N MET A 75 7.01 13.79 9.10
CA MET A 75 5.61 14.15 8.78
C MET A 75 4.64 14.02 9.96
N GLY A 76 5.12 13.57 11.12
CA GLY A 76 4.31 13.33 12.32
C GLY A 76 3.41 12.10 12.19
N SER A 77 2.86 11.62 13.31
CA SER A 77 2.01 10.42 13.36
C SER A 77 0.78 10.54 12.46
N ALA A 78 0.14 11.72 12.41
CA ALA A 78 -1.01 11.98 11.53
C ALA A 78 -0.62 11.89 10.04
N GLY A 79 0.55 12.39 9.67
CA GLY A 79 1.09 12.28 8.31
C GLY A 79 1.40 10.84 7.92
N VAL A 80 2.03 10.07 8.81
CA VAL A 80 2.31 8.64 8.59
C VAL A 80 1.01 7.86 8.44
N PHE A 81 0.01 8.12 9.29
CA PHE A 81 -1.30 7.48 9.19
C PHE A 81 -2.00 7.82 7.87
N ALA A 82 -2.01 9.09 7.48
CA ALA A 82 -2.60 9.54 6.21
C ALA A 82 -1.93 8.88 5.00
N VAL A 83 -0.59 8.86 4.96
CA VAL A 83 0.17 8.18 3.89
C VAL A 83 -0.18 6.69 3.88
N TYR A 84 -0.18 6.02 5.03
CA TYR A 84 -0.51 4.59 5.12
C TYR A 84 -1.88 4.28 4.49
N ILE A 85 -2.93 4.99 4.91
CA ILE A 85 -4.30 4.75 4.42
C ILE A 85 -4.43 5.08 2.93
N LEU A 86 -3.98 6.26 2.52
CA LEU A 86 -4.18 6.76 1.15
C LEU A 86 -3.37 5.95 0.13
N THR A 87 -2.13 5.61 0.47
CA THR A 87 -1.28 4.86 -0.46
C THR A 87 -1.64 3.38 -0.50
N GLY A 88 -2.13 2.82 0.62
CA GLY A 88 -2.70 1.48 0.62
C GLY A 88 -3.95 1.40 -0.26
N ALA A 89 -4.86 2.38 -0.14
CA ALA A 89 -6.03 2.49 -1.02
C ALA A 89 -5.65 2.67 -2.49
N ALA A 90 -4.65 3.51 -2.79
CA ALA A 90 -4.13 3.67 -4.16
C ALA A 90 -3.56 2.37 -4.73
N GLY A 91 -2.85 1.61 -3.91
CA GLY A 91 -2.33 0.29 -4.27
C GLY A 91 -3.45 -0.67 -4.63
N ASN A 92 -4.44 -0.80 -3.77
CA ASN A 92 -5.58 -1.70 -4.00
C ASN A 92 -6.41 -1.26 -5.22
N LEU A 93 -6.64 0.04 -5.45
CA LEU A 93 -7.30 0.53 -6.67
C LEU A 93 -6.50 0.18 -7.94
N MET A 94 -5.18 0.29 -7.90
CA MET A 94 -4.34 -0.10 -9.04
C MET A 94 -4.39 -1.61 -9.28
N SER A 95 -4.36 -2.41 -8.22
CA SER A 95 -4.55 -3.86 -8.30
C SER A 95 -5.90 -4.22 -8.87
N THR A 96 -6.98 -3.61 -8.37
CA THR A 96 -8.35 -3.78 -8.87
C THR A 96 -8.44 -3.48 -10.37
N LEU A 97 -7.85 -2.36 -10.84
CA LEU A 97 -7.79 -2.02 -12.27
C LEU A 97 -7.14 -3.12 -13.09
N VAL A 98 -5.93 -3.52 -12.68
CA VAL A 98 -5.13 -4.49 -13.45
C VAL A 98 -5.81 -5.86 -13.48
N ASN A 99 -6.32 -6.31 -12.34
CA ASN A 99 -7.04 -7.57 -12.25
C ASN A 99 -8.36 -7.56 -13.04
N TRP A 100 -9.02 -6.40 -13.17
CA TRP A 100 -10.23 -6.25 -14.00
C TRP A 100 -9.92 -6.32 -15.48
N VAL A 101 -8.89 -5.62 -15.94
CA VAL A 101 -8.51 -5.55 -17.36
C VAL A 101 -7.82 -6.83 -17.84
N TRP A 102 -7.03 -7.48 -16.97
CA TRP A 102 -6.30 -8.72 -17.24
C TRP A 102 -6.64 -9.82 -16.22
N PRO A 103 -7.88 -10.32 -16.21
CA PRO A 103 -8.28 -11.37 -15.31
C PRO A 103 -7.58 -12.69 -15.64
N ILE A 104 -7.49 -13.59 -14.66
CA ILE A 104 -7.07 -14.96 -14.90
C ILE A 104 -8.19 -15.68 -15.68
N ARG A 105 -7.82 -16.33 -16.77
CA ARG A 105 -8.72 -17.14 -17.60
C ARG A 105 -8.24 -18.57 -17.61
N ASP A 106 -9.06 -19.47 -17.16
CA ASP A 106 -8.81 -20.91 -17.17
C ASP A 106 -10.04 -21.69 -17.64
N ALA A 107 -9.99 -23.01 -17.58
CA ALA A 107 -11.09 -23.87 -17.98
C ALA A 107 -12.37 -23.67 -17.11
N GLY A 108 -12.25 -23.09 -15.93
CA GLY A 108 -13.37 -22.77 -15.03
C GLY A 108 -13.99 -21.39 -15.29
N GLY A 109 -13.44 -20.60 -16.22
CA GLY A 109 -13.95 -19.28 -16.58
C GLY A 109 -13.02 -18.12 -16.22
N VAL A 110 -13.60 -16.99 -15.83
CA VAL A 110 -12.89 -15.77 -15.43
C VAL A 110 -12.77 -15.72 -13.91
N ALA A 111 -11.55 -15.62 -13.41
CA ALA A 111 -11.24 -15.47 -11.99
C ALA A 111 -10.41 -14.20 -11.74
N PHE A 112 -10.64 -13.59 -10.58
CA PHE A 112 -9.87 -12.44 -10.11
C PHE A 112 -9.03 -12.85 -8.90
N PRO A 113 -7.74 -12.49 -8.84
CA PRO A 113 -6.93 -12.71 -7.64
C PRO A 113 -7.50 -11.99 -6.42
N VAL A 114 -7.26 -12.58 -5.24
CA VAL A 114 -7.58 -11.96 -3.96
C VAL A 114 -6.34 -11.23 -3.45
N GLY A 115 -6.46 -9.91 -3.25
CA GLY A 115 -5.41 -9.04 -2.73
C GLY A 115 -5.58 -8.79 -1.23
N ALA A 116 -4.49 -8.94 -0.46
CA ALA A 116 -4.49 -8.66 0.98
C ALA A 116 -3.07 -8.33 1.46
N GLY A 117 -2.94 -7.35 2.35
CA GLY A 117 -1.69 -6.98 2.99
C GLY A 117 -1.42 -5.49 3.04
N ALA A 118 -0.60 -5.09 4.00
CA ALA A 118 -0.17 -3.71 4.19
C ALA A 118 0.89 -3.24 3.18
N SER A 119 1.35 -4.11 2.29
CA SER A 119 2.54 -3.86 1.47
C SER A 119 2.39 -2.66 0.53
N GLY A 120 1.22 -2.43 -0.06
CA GLY A 120 0.95 -1.22 -0.86
C GLY A 120 1.16 0.07 -0.05
N ALA A 121 0.69 0.10 1.20
CA ALA A 121 0.90 1.22 2.12
C ALA A 121 2.39 1.37 2.53
N VAL A 122 3.09 0.25 2.77
CA VAL A 122 4.53 0.22 3.09
C VAL A 122 5.34 0.80 1.92
N PHE A 123 5.03 0.39 0.69
CA PHE A 123 5.65 0.97 -0.52
C PHE A 123 5.31 2.46 -0.69
N GLY A 124 4.11 2.87 -0.29
CA GLY A 124 3.70 4.27 -0.27
C GLY A 124 4.53 5.11 0.70
N ILE A 125 4.76 4.62 1.90
CA ILE A 125 5.66 5.28 2.86
C ILE A 125 7.08 5.37 2.28
N ALA A 126 7.57 4.32 1.63
CA ALA A 126 8.88 4.35 0.97
C ALA A 126 8.94 5.41 -0.14
N GLY A 127 7.90 5.50 -0.99
CA GLY A 127 7.79 6.54 -2.01
C GLY A 127 7.82 7.95 -1.42
N ALA A 128 7.04 8.20 -0.37
CA ALA A 128 7.03 9.47 0.34
C ALA A 128 8.40 9.81 0.93
N LEU A 129 9.06 8.87 1.57
CA LEU A 129 10.40 9.06 2.15
C LEU A 129 11.46 9.40 1.09
N ILE A 130 11.43 8.79 -0.09
CA ILE A 130 12.37 9.10 -1.18
C ILE A 130 12.29 10.57 -1.57
N VAL A 131 11.10 11.15 -1.56
CA VAL A 131 10.87 12.56 -1.88
C VAL A 131 11.28 13.46 -0.71
N LEU A 132 10.83 13.14 0.51
CA LEU A 132 11.09 13.96 1.70
C LEU A 132 12.58 14.02 2.06
N LEU A 133 13.30 12.92 1.95
CA LEU A 133 14.75 12.82 2.22
C LEU A 133 15.62 13.53 1.15
N LYS A 134 15.01 14.09 0.10
CA LYS A 134 15.70 14.96 -0.85
C LYS A 134 15.82 16.40 -0.33
N SER A 135 15.05 16.77 0.70
CA SER A 135 15.02 18.13 1.21
C SER A 135 16.34 18.50 1.92
N GLN A 136 16.94 19.61 1.50
CA GLN A 136 18.13 20.21 2.15
C GLN A 136 17.79 21.02 3.43
N ARG A 137 16.51 21.11 3.80
CA ARG A 137 16.05 21.87 4.97
C ARG A 137 16.01 21.06 6.26
N LEU A 138 16.32 19.79 6.19
CA LEU A 138 16.40 18.93 7.36
C LEU A 138 17.72 19.21 8.11
N PRO A 139 17.71 19.27 9.45
CA PRO A 139 18.89 19.49 10.27
C PRO A 139 19.75 18.20 10.36
N VAL A 140 20.03 17.60 9.21
CA VAL A 140 20.81 16.36 9.07
C VAL A 140 21.84 16.57 7.95
N PRO A 141 23.08 16.12 8.13
CA PRO A 141 24.11 16.27 7.10
C PRO A 141 23.64 15.71 5.74
N PRO A 142 23.88 16.42 4.62
CA PRO A 142 23.40 16.00 3.30
C PRO A 142 23.86 14.60 2.89
N LEU A 143 25.05 14.17 3.36
CA LEU A 143 25.57 12.83 3.09
C LEU A 143 24.72 11.74 3.77
N GLU A 144 24.29 11.98 5.00
CA GLU A 144 23.43 11.04 5.74
C GLU A 144 22.03 10.96 5.12
N LEU A 145 21.44 12.08 4.73
CA LEU A 145 20.18 12.10 4.00
C LEU A 145 20.27 11.31 2.68
N LYS A 146 21.40 11.45 1.97
CA LYS A 146 21.65 10.69 0.74
C LYS A 146 21.76 9.19 1.02
N LYS A 147 22.44 8.77 2.10
CA LYS A 147 22.56 7.37 2.50
C LYS A 147 21.18 6.79 2.86
N LEU A 148 20.42 7.47 3.72
CA LEU A 148 19.06 7.06 4.12
C LEU A 148 18.15 6.91 2.90
N ARG A 149 18.11 7.91 2.02
CA ARG A 149 17.34 7.85 0.79
C ARG A 149 17.73 6.68 -0.10
N ARG A 150 19.04 6.42 -0.24
CA ARG A 150 19.57 5.29 -1.02
C ARG A 150 19.11 3.95 -0.42
N SER A 151 19.11 3.80 0.90
CA SER A 151 18.61 2.61 1.59
C SER A 151 17.13 2.37 1.31
N VAL A 152 16.30 3.43 1.33
CA VAL A 152 14.88 3.33 1.00
C VAL A 152 14.66 2.95 -0.47
N ILE A 153 15.46 3.49 -1.39
CA ILE A 153 15.42 3.13 -2.82
C ILE A 153 15.77 1.65 -2.99
N TYR A 154 16.85 1.19 -2.36
CA TYR A 154 17.23 -0.23 -2.44
C TYR A 154 16.17 -1.14 -1.82
N PHE A 155 15.59 -0.75 -0.67
CA PHE A 155 14.46 -1.46 -0.08
C PHE A 155 13.33 -1.64 -1.10
N ALA A 156 12.87 -0.56 -1.72
CA ALA A 156 11.77 -0.60 -2.69
C ALA A 156 12.14 -1.44 -3.94
N ALA A 157 13.35 -1.23 -4.50
CA ALA A 157 13.79 -1.95 -5.69
C ALA A 157 13.94 -3.45 -5.45
N ILE A 158 14.59 -3.85 -4.34
CA ILE A 158 14.80 -5.27 -4.00
C ILE A 158 13.45 -5.96 -3.77
N ASN A 159 12.54 -5.35 -3.01
CA ASN A 159 11.24 -5.95 -2.74
C ASN A 159 10.37 -6.04 -4.01
N LEU A 160 10.46 -5.07 -4.93
CA LEU A 160 9.77 -5.14 -6.22
C LEU A 160 10.32 -6.27 -7.09
N VAL A 161 11.65 -6.41 -7.19
CA VAL A 161 12.30 -7.49 -7.95
C VAL A 161 11.95 -8.85 -7.36
N LEU A 162 12.01 -9.00 -6.03
CA LEU A 162 11.60 -10.24 -5.35
C LEU A 162 10.12 -10.55 -5.62
N GLY A 163 9.24 -9.54 -5.56
CA GLY A 163 7.83 -9.69 -5.89
C GLY A 163 7.60 -10.18 -7.31
N LEU A 164 8.31 -9.61 -8.29
CA LEU A 164 8.24 -10.04 -9.68
C LEU A 164 8.75 -11.48 -9.86
N SER A 165 9.85 -11.83 -9.20
CA SER A 165 10.44 -13.17 -9.26
C SER A 165 9.49 -14.23 -8.68
N ILE A 166 8.89 -13.97 -7.52
CA ILE A 166 7.92 -14.86 -6.87
C ILE A 166 6.66 -14.99 -7.73
N SER A 167 6.15 -13.89 -8.28
CA SER A 167 4.98 -13.90 -9.14
C SER A 167 5.23 -14.65 -10.46
N ALA A 168 6.43 -14.56 -11.03
CA ALA A 168 6.82 -15.35 -12.20
C ALA A 168 6.82 -16.87 -11.90
N GLY A 169 7.19 -17.26 -10.67
CA GLY A 169 7.14 -18.63 -10.19
C GLY A 169 5.77 -19.09 -9.66
N SER A 170 4.76 -18.24 -9.66
CA SER A 170 3.47 -18.52 -9.01
C SER A 170 2.73 -19.74 -9.54
N ARG A 171 2.93 -20.10 -10.81
CA ARG A 171 2.38 -21.34 -11.41
C ARG A 171 2.89 -22.61 -10.72
N LEU A 172 4.10 -22.57 -10.14
CA LEU A 172 4.72 -23.68 -9.44
C LEU A 172 4.41 -23.67 -7.93
N THR A 173 4.29 -22.49 -7.33
CA THR A 173 4.19 -22.33 -5.87
C THR A 173 2.78 -21.98 -5.38
N GLY A 174 1.90 -21.52 -6.27
CA GLY A 174 0.59 -20.98 -5.90
C GLY A 174 0.65 -19.64 -5.15
N ILE A 175 1.85 -19.09 -4.93
CA ILE A 175 2.07 -17.82 -4.20
C ILE A 175 2.28 -16.72 -5.24
N SER A 176 1.53 -15.63 -5.12
CA SER A 176 1.69 -14.44 -5.95
C SER A 176 1.82 -13.20 -5.05
N ILE A 177 2.70 -12.28 -5.44
CA ILE A 177 2.84 -10.97 -4.81
C ILE A 177 2.19 -9.93 -5.71
N ASP A 178 1.34 -9.09 -5.12
CA ASP A 178 0.63 -8.03 -5.83
C ASP A 178 1.56 -6.83 -6.11
N ASN A 179 2.32 -6.93 -7.19
CA ASN A 179 3.24 -5.86 -7.61
C ASN A 179 2.49 -4.61 -8.08
N MET A 180 1.23 -4.73 -8.51
CA MET A 180 0.45 -3.57 -8.93
C MET A 180 0.01 -2.76 -7.71
N ALA A 181 -0.35 -3.42 -6.62
CA ALA A 181 -0.57 -2.74 -5.35
C ALA A 181 0.71 -2.02 -4.85
N HIS A 182 1.88 -2.65 -4.98
CA HIS A 182 3.16 -2.01 -4.64
C HIS A 182 3.41 -0.76 -5.48
N LEU A 183 3.24 -0.85 -6.81
CA LEU A 183 3.48 0.26 -7.74
C LEU A 183 2.49 1.41 -7.52
N GLY A 184 1.20 1.09 -7.33
CA GLY A 184 0.15 2.09 -7.05
C GLY A 184 0.42 2.83 -5.75
N GLY A 185 0.72 2.10 -4.67
CA GLY A 185 1.07 2.68 -3.38
C GLY A 185 2.32 3.55 -3.45
N PHE A 186 3.40 3.04 -4.06
CA PHE A 186 4.65 3.76 -4.23
C PHE A 186 4.48 5.08 -5.01
N SER A 187 3.78 5.04 -6.16
CA SER A 187 3.52 6.22 -6.98
C SER A 187 2.67 7.26 -6.24
N CYS A 188 1.64 6.82 -5.52
CA CYS A 188 0.84 7.69 -4.67
C CYS A 188 1.68 8.33 -3.57
N GLY A 189 2.58 7.60 -2.93
CA GLY A 189 3.49 8.12 -1.91
C GLY A 189 4.44 9.20 -2.44
N LEU A 190 4.98 9.02 -3.64
CA LEU A 190 5.76 10.06 -4.33
C LEU A 190 4.93 11.35 -4.51
N LEU A 191 3.71 11.22 -5.04
CA LEU A 191 2.81 12.36 -5.27
C LEU A 191 2.40 13.05 -3.97
N PHE A 192 2.03 12.30 -2.93
CA PHE A 192 1.66 12.81 -1.62
C PHE A 192 2.74 13.71 -1.01
N ALA A 193 4.01 13.30 -1.12
CA ALA A 193 5.11 14.01 -0.48
C ALA A 193 5.58 15.26 -1.25
N MET A 194 5.32 15.38 -2.55
CA MET A 194 5.79 16.50 -3.37
C MET A 194 5.43 17.88 -2.81
N PRO A 195 4.17 18.18 -2.43
CA PRO A 195 3.80 19.48 -1.90
C PRO A 195 4.38 19.75 -0.50
N MET A 196 4.85 18.74 0.21
CA MET A 196 5.38 18.86 1.56
C MET A 196 6.85 19.26 1.60
N VAL A 197 7.66 18.88 0.59
CA VAL A 197 9.12 19.14 0.54
C VAL A 197 9.50 20.61 0.78
N PRO A 198 8.86 21.60 0.17
CA PRO A 198 9.25 23.01 0.36
C PRO A 198 8.99 23.54 1.79
N ARG A 199 8.29 22.77 2.61
CA ARG A 199 7.81 23.19 3.95
C ARG A 199 8.34 22.32 5.08
N LEU A 200 9.23 21.35 4.82
CA LEU A 200 9.94 20.64 5.86
C LEU A 200 10.74 21.63 6.73
N GLY A 201 10.58 21.50 8.06
CA GLY A 201 11.16 22.46 9.02
C GLY A 201 10.38 23.79 9.18
N SER A 202 9.23 23.95 8.53
CA SER A 202 8.34 25.10 8.73
C SER A 202 7.56 25.01 10.06
N PRO A 203 7.04 26.14 10.60
CA PRO A 203 6.16 26.13 11.76
C PRO A 203 4.98 25.16 11.58
N ARG A 204 4.56 24.53 12.69
CA ARG A 204 3.48 23.51 12.68
C ARG A 204 2.23 23.88 11.88
N PRO A 205 1.63 25.10 11.99
CA PRO A 205 0.43 25.44 11.24
C PRO A 205 0.63 25.41 9.73
N VAL A 206 1.80 25.86 9.24
CA VAL A 206 2.13 25.86 7.80
C VAL A 206 2.31 24.43 7.29
N PHE A 207 2.97 23.59 8.08
CA PHE A 207 3.15 22.18 7.74
C PHE A 207 1.80 21.44 7.71
N GLN A 208 0.95 21.64 8.72
CA GLN A 208 -0.38 21.03 8.80
C GLN A 208 -1.30 21.45 7.64
N ALA A 209 -1.27 22.72 7.24
CA ALA A 209 -2.02 23.19 6.08
C ALA A 209 -1.57 22.48 4.78
N ARG A 210 -0.27 22.24 4.62
CA ARG A 210 0.27 21.50 3.47
C ARG A 210 -0.06 20.01 3.51
N LEU A 211 0.00 19.42 4.70
CA LEU A 211 -0.43 18.04 4.90
C LEU A 211 -1.92 17.89 4.53
N GLY A 212 -2.78 18.80 5.01
CA GLY A 212 -4.20 18.82 4.65
C GLY A 212 -4.43 18.97 3.14
N ALA A 213 -3.68 19.86 2.47
CA ALA A 213 -3.75 20.01 1.02
C ALA A 213 -3.29 18.74 0.26
N ALA A 214 -2.21 18.09 0.71
CA ALA A 214 -1.76 16.83 0.14
C ALA A 214 -2.80 15.73 0.31
N VAL A 215 -3.40 15.61 1.50
CA VAL A 215 -4.49 14.66 1.76
C VAL A 215 -5.68 14.92 0.84
N ALA A 216 -6.15 16.17 0.76
CA ALA A 216 -7.29 16.53 -0.08
C ALA A 216 -7.02 16.24 -1.58
N MET A 217 -5.81 16.56 -2.06
CA MET A 217 -5.39 16.28 -3.43
C MET A 217 -5.43 14.77 -3.72
N ILE A 218 -4.84 13.96 -2.85
CA ILE A 218 -4.81 12.50 -3.07
C ILE A 218 -6.21 11.90 -2.96
N VAL A 219 -7.02 12.31 -1.97
CA VAL A 219 -8.42 11.86 -1.87
C VAL A 219 -9.18 12.18 -3.15
N GLY A 220 -9.04 13.41 -3.69
CA GLY A 220 -9.65 13.79 -4.96
C GLY A 220 -9.22 12.88 -6.12
N ILE A 221 -7.92 12.58 -6.24
CA ILE A 221 -7.38 11.67 -7.26
C ILE A 221 -7.97 10.25 -7.09
N LEU A 222 -8.01 9.71 -5.87
CA LEU A 222 -8.52 8.36 -5.61
C LEU A 222 -10.03 8.26 -5.90
N VAL A 223 -10.80 9.29 -5.54
CA VAL A 223 -12.24 9.35 -5.84
C VAL A 223 -12.48 9.38 -7.35
N LEU A 224 -11.76 10.23 -8.08
CA LEU A 224 -11.86 10.30 -9.54
C LEU A 224 -11.44 8.97 -10.20
N PHE A 225 -10.39 8.34 -9.68
CA PHE A 225 -9.94 7.04 -10.17
C PHE A 225 -10.98 5.96 -9.88
N GLY A 226 -11.59 5.95 -8.69
CA GLY A 226 -12.69 5.05 -8.35
C GLY A 226 -13.91 5.23 -9.30
N PHE A 227 -14.31 6.46 -9.59
CA PHE A 227 -15.37 6.73 -10.58
C PHE A 227 -15.01 6.24 -11.99
N TYR A 228 -13.76 6.42 -12.40
CA TYR A 228 -13.30 5.89 -13.68
C TYR A 228 -13.42 4.36 -13.73
N LEU A 229 -12.98 3.67 -12.67
CA LEU A 229 -13.10 2.20 -12.56
C LEU A 229 -14.56 1.74 -12.57
N ALA A 230 -15.44 2.42 -11.86
CA ALA A 230 -16.87 2.11 -11.85
C ALA A 230 -17.48 2.21 -13.26
N LYS A 231 -17.10 3.23 -14.04
CA LYS A 231 -17.53 3.38 -15.44
C LYS A 231 -16.93 2.33 -16.37
N LEU A 232 -15.70 1.87 -16.11
CA LEU A 232 -15.06 0.83 -16.91
C LEU A 232 -15.75 -0.54 -16.75
N ALA A 233 -16.36 -0.75 -15.60
CA ALA A 233 -17.03 -2.00 -15.23
C ALA A 233 -18.54 -2.03 -15.55
N ALA A 234 -19.15 -0.88 -15.85
CA ALA A 234 -20.55 -0.74 -16.22
C ALA A 234 -20.76 -1.03 -17.71
#